data_2242854558c837d2c2c8dc3206316729
#
_entry.id   2242854558c837d2c2c8dc3206316729
#
_cell.length_a   1.000
_cell.length_b   1.000
_cell.length_c   1.000
_cell.angle_alpha   90.00
_cell.angle_beta   90.00
_cell.angle_gamma   90.00
#
_symmetry.space_group_name_H-M   'P 1'
#
loop_
_entity.id
_entity.type
_entity.pdbx_description
1 polymer ?
#
loop_
_entity_poly.entity_id
_entity_poly.type
_entity_poly.pdbx_seq_one_letter_code
_entity_poly.pdbx_strand_id
1 'polypeptide(L)'
;MAAPNIVNVVTITGKTAVQAITTSATAIVTNSAASGKVFKVNALYISNVDGTNNADVTVDLFRSSTAYRIVNTVVVPADAVLDVISKSFYLEEGDSLRLTASAASDLEAVCSYEEIS
;
A
#
# COMPACT_ATOMS: atom_id res chain seq x y z
N MET A 1 20.49 -7.88 -7.18
CA MET A 1 19.77 -8.93 -7.93
C MET A 1 18.63 -8.27 -8.70
N ALA A 2 18.38 -8.70 -9.91
CA ALA A 2 17.31 -8.10 -10.73
C ALA A 2 15.99 -8.80 -10.48
N ALA A 3 14.89 -8.03 -10.54
CA ALA A 3 13.55 -8.58 -10.49
C ALA A 3 13.30 -9.47 -11.73
N PRO A 4 12.42 -10.45 -11.63
CA PRO A 4 12.18 -11.38 -12.73
C PRO A 4 11.45 -10.70 -13.88
N ASN A 5 11.66 -11.23 -15.08
CA ASN A 5 10.79 -10.97 -16.21
C ASN A 5 9.47 -11.70 -15.95
N ILE A 6 8.37 -11.00 -15.97
CA ILE A 6 7.06 -11.58 -15.60
C ILE A 6 6.58 -12.67 -16.57
N VAL A 7 7.23 -12.83 -17.72
CA VAL A 7 6.97 -13.94 -18.65
C VAL A 7 7.64 -15.24 -18.19
N ASN A 8 8.73 -15.13 -17.42
CA ASN A 8 9.54 -16.27 -17.01
C ASN A 8 9.65 -16.38 -15.48
N VAL A 9 8.55 -16.17 -14.78
CA VAL A 9 8.55 -16.27 -13.32
C VAL A 9 8.59 -17.72 -12.87
N VAL A 10 9.24 -17.96 -11.74
CA VAL A 10 9.30 -19.27 -11.10
C VAL A 10 8.17 -19.43 -10.11
N THR A 11 7.87 -18.39 -9.33
CA THR A 11 6.92 -18.48 -8.24
C THR A 11 6.10 -17.19 -8.16
N ILE A 12 4.78 -17.35 -7.98
CA ILE A 12 3.86 -16.26 -7.67
C ILE A 12 3.16 -16.64 -6.38
N THR A 13 3.32 -15.80 -5.34
CA THR A 13 2.70 -16.04 -4.04
C THR A 13 1.73 -14.91 -3.73
N GLY A 14 0.44 -15.24 -3.57
CA GLY A 14 -0.58 -14.27 -3.17
C GLY A 14 -0.45 -13.95 -1.69
N LYS A 15 -0.53 -12.68 -1.34
CA LYS A 15 -0.44 -12.20 0.04
C LYS A 15 -1.43 -11.10 0.31
N THR A 16 -1.79 -10.96 1.59
CA THR A 16 -2.62 -9.87 2.08
C THR A 16 -1.93 -9.26 3.30
N ALA A 17 -1.60 -7.96 3.20
CA ALA A 17 -1.04 -7.21 4.32
C ALA A 17 -2.12 -6.39 4.99
N VAL A 18 -2.02 -6.23 6.29
CA VAL A 18 -2.95 -5.43 7.09
C VAL A 18 -2.17 -4.45 7.94
N GLN A 19 -2.74 -3.28 8.17
CA GLN A 19 -2.08 -2.25 8.98
C GLN A 19 -3.11 -1.32 9.60
N ALA A 20 -2.92 -1.01 10.89
CA ALA A 20 -3.57 0.14 11.50
C ALA A 20 -2.76 1.38 11.09
N ILE A 21 -3.39 2.34 10.44
CA ILE A 21 -2.67 3.48 9.87
C ILE A 21 -2.36 4.50 10.96
N THR A 22 -1.09 4.90 11.04
CA THR A 22 -0.62 5.90 12.01
C THR A 22 -0.54 7.28 11.38
N THR A 23 -0.24 8.28 12.20
CA THR A 23 -0.04 9.65 11.73
C THR A 23 1.34 9.89 11.11
N SER A 24 2.21 8.89 11.14
CA SER A 24 3.51 8.91 10.47
C SER A 24 3.48 8.02 9.24
N ALA A 25 4.10 8.44 8.15
CA ALA A 25 4.16 7.63 6.94
C ALA A 25 4.83 6.28 7.23
N THR A 26 4.08 5.20 7.05
CA THR A 26 4.51 3.84 7.39
C THR A 26 4.20 2.89 6.22
N ALA A 27 5.16 2.08 5.84
CA ALA A 27 4.97 1.13 4.74
C ALA A 27 4.07 -0.02 5.15
N ILE A 28 3.06 -0.31 4.32
CA ILE A 28 2.26 -1.54 4.46
C ILE A 28 2.91 -2.68 3.68
N VAL A 29 3.55 -2.37 2.55
CA VAL A 29 4.29 -3.36 1.73
C VAL A 29 5.61 -2.73 1.32
N THR A 30 6.70 -3.46 1.52
CA THR A 30 8.03 -3.04 1.11
C THR A 30 8.67 -4.12 0.26
N ASN A 31 9.11 -3.74 -0.94
CA ASN A 31 9.95 -4.59 -1.76
C ASN A 31 11.39 -4.15 -1.55
N SER A 32 12.14 -4.95 -0.79
CA SER A 32 13.51 -4.59 -0.41
C SER A 32 14.42 -4.44 -1.62
N ALA A 33 15.42 -3.57 -1.52
CA ALA A 33 16.44 -3.43 -2.54
C ALA A 33 17.12 -4.78 -2.76
N ALA A 34 17.41 -5.12 -4.01
CA ALA A 34 18.05 -6.38 -4.41
C ALA A 34 17.31 -7.65 -3.95
N SER A 35 15.98 -7.57 -3.81
CA SER A 35 15.16 -8.72 -3.39
C SER A 35 15.07 -9.83 -4.45
N GLY A 36 15.28 -9.49 -5.71
CA GLY A 36 15.06 -10.40 -6.82
C GLY A 36 13.57 -10.65 -7.11
N LYS A 37 12.70 -9.75 -6.62
CA LYS A 37 11.24 -9.90 -6.74
C LYS A 37 10.61 -8.64 -7.31
N VAL A 38 9.43 -8.83 -7.88
CA VAL A 38 8.50 -7.72 -8.16
C VAL A 38 7.19 -8.04 -7.46
N PHE A 39 6.56 -7.03 -6.85
CA PHE A 39 5.29 -7.21 -6.16
C PHE A 39 4.20 -6.55 -6.98
N LYS A 40 3.14 -7.30 -7.29
CA LYS A 40 1.98 -6.76 -7.98
C LYS A 40 0.91 -6.43 -6.93
N VAL A 41 0.63 -5.16 -6.76
CA VAL A 41 -0.40 -4.69 -5.82
C VAL A 41 -1.73 -4.70 -6.56
N ASN A 42 -2.67 -5.50 -6.08
CA ASN A 42 -3.96 -5.69 -6.74
C ASN A 42 -5.06 -4.82 -6.15
N ALA A 43 -5.04 -4.59 -4.84
CA ALA A 43 -6.09 -3.83 -4.16
C ALA A 43 -5.54 -3.21 -2.87
N LEU A 44 -6.09 -2.05 -2.52
CA LEU A 44 -5.84 -1.41 -1.25
C LEU A 44 -7.14 -0.79 -0.76
N TYR A 45 -7.62 -1.30 0.37
CA TYR A 45 -8.85 -0.82 1.01
C TYR A 45 -8.47 -0.12 2.30
N ILE A 46 -9.07 1.05 2.53
CA ILE A 46 -8.86 1.81 3.77
C ILE A 46 -10.21 2.05 4.39
N SER A 47 -10.41 1.51 5.60
CA SER A 47 -11.65 1.60 6.34
C SER A 47 -11.50 2.58 7.48
N ASN A 48 -12.49 3.45 7.66
CA ASN A 48 -12.60 4.26 8.85
C ASN A 48 -13.43 3.50 9.87
N VAL A 49 -12.78 3.07 10.95
CA VAL A 49 -13.44 2.28 12.01
C VAL A 49 -13.95 3.15 13.15
N ASP A 50 -13.80 4.46 13.06
CA ASP A 50 -14.39 5.41 13.98
C ASP A 50 -15.82 5.70 13.52
N GLY A 51 -16.80 5.47 14.41
CA GLY A 51 -18.21 5.68 14.09
C GLY A 51 -18.63 7.14 14.13
N THR A 52 -17.75 8.08 14.45
CA THR A 52 -18.10 9.48 14.69
C THR A 52 -17.29 10.45 13.84
N ASN A 53 -15.96 10.25 13.72
CA ASN A 53 -15.08 11.22 13.11
C ASN A 53 -14.61 10.78 11.74
N ASN A 54 -14.52 11.74 10.81
CA ASN A 54 -13.84 11.54 9.54
C ASN A 54 -12.32 11.56 9.77
N ALA A 55 -11.57 10.94 8.88
CA ALA A 55 -10.12 11.00 8.88
C ALA A 55 -9.61 11.09 7.44
N ASP A 56 -8.51 11.78 7.26
CA ASP A 56 -7.88 11.89 5.94
C ASP A 56 -6.78 10.84 5.80
N VAL A 57 -6.61 10.31 4.60
CA VAL A 57 -5.55 9.36 4.30
C VAL A 57 -4.70 9.86 3.14
N THR A 58 -3.39 9.63 3.26
CA THR A 58 -2.43 9.84 2.19
C THR A 58 -1.76 8.50 1.90
N VAL A 59 -1.75 8.11 0.63
CA VAL A 59 -1.08 6.89 0.17
C VAL A 59 -0.04 7.30 -0.84
N ASP A 60 1.19 6.85 -0.64
CA ASP A 60 2.26 7.16 -1.57
C ASP A 60 3.07 5.92 -1.95
N LEU A 61 3.61 5.97 -3.17
CA LEU A 61 4.68 5.08 -3.60
C LEU A 61 5.99 5.76 -3.25
N PHE A 62 6.77 5.12 -2.38
CA PHE A 62 8.05 5.67 -1.93
C PHE A 62 9.18 5.02 -2.71
N ARG A 63 9.86 5.81 -3.52
CA ARG A 63 10.93 5.34 -4.40
C ARG A 63 12.10 6.32 -4.37
N SER A 64 13.30 5.81 -4.15
CA SER A 64 14.52 6.64 -4.14
C SER A 64 14.39 7.85 -3.20
N SER A 65 13.90 7.59 -1.98
CA SER A 65 13.71 8.60 -0.93
C SER A 65 12.72 9.71 -1.31
N THR A 66 11.85 9.46 -2.29
CA THR A 66 10.82 10.41 -2.73
C THR A 66 9.45 9.79 -2.64
N ALA A 67 8.50 10.51 -2.06
CA ALA A 67 7.10 10.08 -1.98
C ALA A 67 6.35 10.55 -3.21
N TYR A 68 5.74 9.61 -3.93
CA TYR A 68 4.86 9.90 -5.07
C TYR A 68 3.45 9.55 -4.65
N ARG A 69 2.60 10.56 -4.51
CA ARG A 69 1.25 10.40 -3.95
C ARG A 69 0.33 9.68 -4.93
N ILE A 70 -0.32 8.62 -4.45
CA ILE A 70 -1.43 7.97 -5.15
C ILE A 70 -2.72 8.69 -4.80
N VAL A 71 -2.93 8.93 -3.48
CA VAL A 71 -3.97 9.84 -3.00
C VAL A 71 -3.35 10.74 -1.93
N ASN A 72 -3.80 11.99 -1.87
CA ASN A 72 -3.26 12.96 -0.95
C ASN A 72 -4.38 13.57 -0.12
N THR A 73 -4.37 13.30 1.18
CA THR A 73 -5.34 13.82 2.15
C THR A 73 -6.80 13.67 1.70
N VAL A 74 -7.14 12.46 1.26
CA VAL A 74 -8.52 12.14 0.87
C VAL A 74 -9.31 11.79 2.12
N VAL A 75 -10.48 12.40 2.28
CA VAL A 75 -11.35 12.15 3.42
C VAL A 75 -11.99 10.78 3.33
N VAL A 76 -11.84 9.99 4.40
CA VAL A 76 -12.59 8.75 4.58
C VAL A 76 -13.64 9.02 5.66
N PRO A 77 -14.92 9.12 5.30
CA PRO A 77 -15.97 9.40 6.28
C PRO A 77 -16.06 8.31 7.34
N ALA A 78 -16.62 8.67 8.50
CA ALA A 78 -16.89 7.71 9.58
C ALA A 78 -17.64 6.50 9.04
N ASP A 79 -17.23 5.30 9.46
CA ASP A 79 -17.83 4.00 9.06
C ASP A 79 -17.78 3.71 7.55
N ALA A 80 -16.98 4.44 6.78
CA ALA A 80 -16.87 4.24 5.33
C ALA A 80 -15.55 3.54 4.96
N VAL A 81 -15.50 3.06 3.73
CA VAL A 81 -14.30 2.46 3.14
C VAL A 81 -13.92 3.20 1.86
N LEU A 82 -12.62 3.36 1.65
CA LEU A 82 -12.07 3.91 0.42
C LEU A 82 -11.33 2.80 -0.33
N ASP A 83 -11.74 2.53 -1.57
CA ASP A 83 -11.00 1.66 -2.47
C ASP A 83 -10.02 2.54 -3.24
N VAL A 84 -8.74 2.47 -2.87
CA VAL A 84 -7.72 3.41 -3.34
C VAL A 84 -7.29 3.12 -4.77
N ILE A 85 -7.22 1.82 -5.13
CA ILE A 85 -6.55 1.37 -6.35
C ILE A 85 -7.58 0.79 -7.31
N SER A 86 -7.78 1.47 -8.45
CA SER A 86 -8.70 0.98 -9.48
C SER A 86 -8.06 -0.08 -10.37
N LYS A 87 -6.73 -0.05 -10.54
CA LYS A 87 -5.98 -1.01 -11.34
C LYS A 87 -4.69 -1.37 -10.63
N SER A 88 -4.23 -2.61 -10.86
CA SER A 88 -2.99 -3.08 -10.26
C SER A 88 -1.77 -2.31 -10.77
N PHE A 89 -0.76 -2.22 -9.92
CA PHE A 89 0.56 -1.69 -10.28
C PHE A 89 1.64 -2.50 -9.59
N TYR A 90 2.89 -2.26 -9.99
CA TYR A 90 4.01 -3.03 -9.48
C TYR A 90 4.86 -2.21 -8.52
N LEU A 91 5.31 -2.85 -7.43
CA LEU A 91 6.41 -2.37 -6.61
C LEU A 91 7.67 -3.05 -7.10
N GLU A 92 8.59 -2.25 -7.63
CA GLU A 92 9.89 -2.73 -8.07
C GLU A 92 10.85 -2.80 -6.89
N GLU A 93 12.04 -3.35 -7.10
CA GLU A 93 13.02 -3.46 -6.03
C GLU A 93 13.35 -2.09 -5.44
N GLY A 94 13.26 -1.98 -4.13
CA GLY A 94 13.50 -0.72 -3.41
C GLY A 94 12.26 0.15 -3.20
N ASP A 95 11.12 -0.23 -3.77
CA ASP A 95 9.87 0.53 -3.58
C ASP A 95 9.14 0.14 -2.32
N SER A 96 8.38 1.05 -1.77
CA SER A 96 7.40 0.73 -0.73
C SER A 96 6.11 1.49 -0.94
N LEU A 97 5.02 0.92 -0.45
CA LEU A 97 3.70 1.53 -0.43
C LEU A 97 3.45 2.01 0.99
N ARG A 98 3.30 3.32 1.17
CA ARG A 98 3.19 3.91 2.50
C ARG A 98 1.84 4.56 2.72
N LEU A 99 1.41 4.56 3.97
CA LEU A 99 0.13 5.08 4.41
C LEU A 99 0.34 6.08 5.54
N THR A 100 -0.45 7.16 5.53
CA THR A 100 -0.45 8.17 6.59
C THR A 100 -1.90 8.59 6.86
N ALA A 101 -2.28 8.66 8.12
CA ALA A 101 -3.60 9.13 8.54
C ALA A 101 -3.49 10.49 9.23
N SER A 102 -4.58 11.27 9.16
CA SER A 102 -4.67 12.54 9.87
C SER A 102 -4.90 12.37 11.38
N ALA A 103 -5.39 11.18 11.79
CA ALA A 103 -5.66 10.88 13.19
C ALA A 103 -5.30 9.44 13.49
N ALA A 104 -4.85 9.19 14.73
CA ALA A 104 -4.51 7.84 15.17
C ALA A 104 -5.77 7.04 15.45
N SER A 105 -5.70 5.73 15.23
CA SER A 105 -6.71 4.73 15.61
C SER A 105 -8.03 4.80 14.84
N ASP A 106 -8.12 5.61 13.79
CA ASP A 106 -9.35 5.73 13.01
C ASP A 106 -9.34 4.89 11.74
N LEU A 107 -8.19 4.72 11.10
CA LEU A 107 -8.09 4.09 9.79
C LEU A 107 -7.33 2.77 9.84
N GLU A 108 -7.87 1.77 9.15
CA GLU A 108 -7.24 0.47 8.96
C GLU A 108 -7.16 0.14 7.48
N ALA A 109 -6.07 -0.53 7.08
CA ALA A 109 -5.84 -0.85 5.69
C ALA A 109 -5.66 -2.35 5.47
N VAL A 110 -6.14 -2.81 4.32
CA VAL A 110 -5.93 -4.17 3.82
C VAL A 110 -5.41 -4.06 2.39
N CYS A 111 -4.25 -4.65 2.13
CA CYS A 111 -3.61 -4.62 0.82
C CYS A 111 -3.43 -6.03 0.29
N SER A 112 -4.00 -6.31 -0.87
CA SER A 112 -3.84 -7.59 -1.57
C SER A 112 -2.76 -7.45 -2.63
N TYR A 113 -1.77 -8.32 -2.59
CA TYR A 113 -0.67 -8.27 -3.55
C TYR A 113 -0.08 -9.64 -3.83
N GLU A 114 0.72 -9.73 -4.88
CA GLU A 114 1.43 -10.94 -5.28
C GLU A 114 2.93 -10.69 -5.27
N GLU A 115 3.68 -11.58 -4.62
CA GLU A 115 5.15 -11.59 -4.73
C GLU A 115 5.53 -12.49 -5.89
N ILE A 116 6.21 -11.93 -6.87
CA ILE A 116 6.59 -12.61 -8.11
C ILE A 116 8.11 -12.75 -8.17
N SER A 117 8.58 -13.96 -8.30
CA SER A 117 10.01 -14.23 -8.38
C SER A 117 10.37 -15.29 -9.42
#